data_0b6a1e797cec33bc6d50ba677cf59390
#
_entry.id   0b6a1e797cec33bc6d50ba677cf59390
#
_cell.length_a   1.000
_cell.length_b   1.000
_cell.length_c   1.000
_cell.angle_alpha   90.00
_cell.angle_beta   90.00
_cell.angle_gamma   90.00
#
_symmetry.space_group_name_H-M   'P 1'
#
loop_
_entity.id
_entity.type
_entity.pdbx_description
1 polymer ?
#
loop_
_entity_poly.entity_id
_entity_poly.type
_entity_poly.pdbx_seq_one_letter_code
_entity_poly.pdbx_strand_id
1 'polypeptide(L)'
;SLQGEIVWSEKTGVWGEKGAVYADRISNPLRFQGQYFDAETGLHYNRHRYYDPEIAGFISQDPIGLAGGLNVYQYAPNPLGWVDPWGLTSVDATGYSVYGLFESGAKEPYYVGITNDMDRRRGEHLDTERLSPDSRMEPLDRNVTYGQARGYEQYYIEKYKTRTGKIGEAISSTNRGNKYNSFDHGRKDARAKSFKHAYNSKKNGRKC
;
A
#
# COMPACT_ATOMS: atom_id res chain seq x y z
N SER A 1 -14.84 -15.84 32.34
CA SER A 1 -14.96 -15.59 33.81
C SER A 1 -13.86 -16.33 34.54
N LEU A 2 -13.60 -16.01 35.79
CA LEU A 2 -12.62 -16.71 36.65
C LEU A 2 -12.96 -18.18 36.88
N GLN A 3 -14.24 -18.56 36.68
CA GLN A 3 -14.71 -19.94 36.76
C GLN A 3 -14.65 -20.70 35.43
N GLY A 4 -14.00 -20.16 34.39
CA GLY A 4 -13.91 -20.75 33.06
C GLY A 4 -15.19 -20.67 32.23
N GLU A 5 -16.20 -19.90 32.66
CA GLU A 5 -17.45 -19.75 31.94
C GLU A 5 -17.28 -18.78 30.73
N ILE A 6 -17.83 -19.15 29.57
CA ILE A 6 -17.83 -18.30 28.39
C ILE A 6 -18.84 -17.17 28.59
N VAL A 7 -18.34 -15.94 28.66
CA VAL A 7 -19.17 -14.74 28.90
C VAL A 7 -19.46 -13.95 27.63
N TRP A 8 -18.70 -14.20 26.58
CA TRP A 8 -18.93 -13.66 25.24
C TRP A 8 -18.48 -14.67 24.17
N SER A 9 -19.29 -14.89 23.15
CA SER A 9 -18.97 -15.71 22.00
C SER A 9 -19.90 -15.37 20.84
N GLU A 10 -19.31 -15.09 19.70
CA GLU A 10 -20.01 -14.78 18.45
C GLU A 10 -19.33 -15.52 17.30
N LYS A 11 -20.13 -15.98 16.32
CA LYS A 11 -19.64 -16.43 15.02
C LYS A 11 -19.68 -15.23 14.08
N THR A 12 -18.54 -14.83 13.53
CA THR A 12 -18.46 -13.79 12.51
C THR A 12 -18.51 -14.39 11.11
N GLY A 13 -19.04 -13.67 10.16
CA GLY A 13 -18.91 -13.99 8.74
C GLY A 13 -17.49 -13.81 8.22
N VAL A 14 -17.27 -14.18 6.95
CA VAL A 14 -15.94 -14.15 6.31
C VAL A 14 -15.35 -12.74 6.27
N TRP A 15 -16.19 -11.73 6.11
CA TRP A 15 -15.78 -10.32 6.05
C TRP A 15 -16.04 -9.57 7.36
N GLY A 16 -16.28 -10.30 8.46
CA GLY A 16 -16.42 -9.71 9.80
C GLY A 16 -17.83 -9.25 10.13
N GLU A 17 -18.80 -9.54 9.27
CA GLU A 17 -20.22 -9.29 9.55
C GLU A 17 -20.68 -10.07 10.77
N LYS A 18 -21.59 -9.47 11.55
CA LYS A 18 -22.13 -10.06 12.77
C LYS A 18 -22.95 -11.30 12.42
N GLY A 19 -22.59 -12.43 13.01
CA GLY A 19 -23.29 -13.71 12.86
C GLY A 19 -24.04 -14.12 14.12
N ALA A 20 -24.13 -15.43 14.36
CA ALA A 20 -24.82 -15.97 15.52
C ALA A 20 -24.08 -15.63 16.81
N VAL A 21 -24.79 -15.09 17.79
CA VAL A 21 -24.29 -14.80 19.14
C VAL A 21 -24.63 -15.96 20.04
N TYR A 22 -23.64 -16.58 20.67
CA TYR A 22 -23.80 -17.73 21.57
C TYR A 22 -23.72 -17.35 23.05
N ALA A 23 -22.98 -16.30 23.39
CA ALA A 23 -22.92 -15.73 24.71
C ALA A 23 -22.69 -14.22 24.62
N ASP A 24 -23.45 -13.40 25.33
CA ASP A 24 -23.40 -11.94 25.30
C ASP A 24 -23.66 -11.36 26.71
N ARG A 25 -22.80 -11.77 27.67
CA ARG A 25 -22.89 -11.32 29.07
C ARG A 25 -22.03 -10.11 29.37
N ILE A 26 -21.11 -9.80 28.47
CA ILE A 26 -20.23 -8.63 28.55
C ILE A 26 -20.13 -7.96 27.16
N SER A 27 -19.98 -6.64 27.14
CA SER A 27 -19.68 -5.94 25.89
C SER A 27 -18.30 -6.32 25.39
N ASN A 28 -18.22 -6.72 24.11
CA ASN A 28 -16.94 -6.96 23.44
C ASN A 28 -16.91 -6.20 22.10
N PRO A 29 -16.18 -5.09 22.04
CA PRO A 29 -16.06 -4.31 20.82
C PRO A 29 -14.97 -4.81 19.86
N LEU A 30 -14.20 -5.84 20.21
CA LEU A 30 -13.14 -6.37 19.33
C LEU A 30 -13.75 -7.04 18.09
N ARG A 31 -13.13 -6.79 16.92
CA ARG A 31 -13.50 -7.38 15.63
C ARG A 31 -12.26 -8.03 15.01
N PHE A 32 -11.98 -7.82 13.72
CA PHE A 32 -10.71 -8.29 13.14
C PHE A 32 -9.50 -7.63 13.80
N GLN A 33 -8.31 -8.18 13.56
CA GLN A 33 -7.07 -7.66 14.15
C GLN A 33 -6.90 -6.16 13.83
N GLY A 34 -6.87 -5.36 14.88
CA GLY A 34 -6.77 -3.90 14.77
C GLY A 34 -8.11 -3.18 14.64
N GLN A 35 -9.24 -3.90 14.64
CA GLN A 35 -10.58 -3.32 14.55
C GLN A 35 -11.30 -3.23 15.89
N TYR A 36 -12.05 -2.17 16.06
CA TYR A 36 -12.88 -1.88 17.23
C TYR A 36 -14.28 -1.49 16.77
N PHE A 37 -15.32 -2.18 17.24
CA PHE A 37 -16.69 -1.89 16.88
C PHE A 37 -17.15 -0.57 17.50
N ASP A 38 -17.62 0.32 16.66
CA ASP A 38 -18.25 1.58 17.03
C ASP A 38 -19.78 1.39 17.04
N ALA A 39 -20.36 1.39 18.23
CA ALA A 39 -21.79 1.15 18.42
C ALA A 39 -22.67 2.32 17.94
N GLU A 40 -22.12 3.52 17.77
CA GLU A 40 -22.87 4.68 17.29
C GLU A 40 -23.09 4.63 15.80
N THR A 41 -22.08 4.15 15.04
CA THR A 41 -22.11 4.12 13.58
C THR A 41 -22.39 2.73 13.01
N GLY A 42 -22.21 1.66 13.81
CA GLY A 42 -22.28 0.27 13.35
C GLY A 42 -21.04 -0.19 12.57
N LEU A 43 -20.04 0.67 12.43
CA LEU A 43 -18.81 0.41 11.68
C LEU A 43 -17.70 -0.13 12.58
N HIS A 44 -16.63 -0.63 11.95
CA HIS A 44 -15.43 -1.06 12.66
C HIS A 44 -14.32 -0.01 12.51
N TYR A 45 -13.98 0.67 13.61
CA TYR A 45 -12.85 1.60 13.63
C TYR A 45 -11.55 0.84 13.46
N ASN A 46 -10.78 1.17 12.43
CA ASN A 46 -9.51 0.55 12.07
C ASN A 46 -8.42 1.62 11.93
N ARG A 47 -8.14 2.30 13.05
CA ARG A 47 -7.09 3.30 13.24
C ARG A 47 -7.09 4.48 12.25
N HIS A 48 -6.94 4.23 10.96
CA HIS A 48 -6.90 5.28 9.93
C HIS A 48 -8.16 5.34 9.09
N ARG A 49 -9.01 4.31 9.16
CA ARG A 49 -10.24 4.18 8.37
C ARG A 49 -11.34 3.51 9.19
N TYR A 50 -12.57 3.72 8.78
CA TYR A 50 -13.71 2.92 9.22
C TYR A 50 -13.97 1.83 8.18
N TYR A 51 -14.13 0.62 8.66
CA TYR A 51 -14.47 -0.57 7.87
C TYR A 51 -15.95 -0.90 8.06
N ASP A 52 -16.62 -1.15 6.95
CA ASP A 52 -18.00 -1.59 6.91
C ASP A 52 -18.03 -3.08 6.53
N PRO A 53 -18.47 -3.96 7.45
CA PRO A 53 -18.52 -5.39 7.19
C PRO A 53 -19.63 -5.77 6.18
N GLU A 54 -20.65 -4.95 5.96
CA GLU A 54 -21.74 -5.23 5.01
C GLU A 54 -21.27 -5.08 3.56
N ILE A 55 -20.40 -4.10 3.29
CA ILE A 55 -19.80 -3.90 1.96
C ILE A 55 -18.43 -4.54 1.82
N ALA A 56 -17.93 -5.20 2.87
CA ALA A 56 -16.62 -5.85 2.92
C ALA A 56 -15.45 -4.90 2.58
N GLY A 57 -15.54 -3.63 2.98
CA GLY A 57 -14.60 -2.59 2.58
C GLY A 57 -14.54 -1.41 3.53
N PHE A 58 -13.55 -0.53 3.31
CA PHE A 58 -13.47 0.73 4.01
C PHE A 58 -14.44 1.75 3.42
N ILE A 59 -15.04 2.61 4.26
CA ILE A 59 -15.96 3.67 3.81
C ILE A 59 -15.24 4.93 3.31
N SER A 60 -13.93 5.03 3.53
CA SER A 60 -13.09 6.13 3.05
C SER A 60 -11.95 5.60 2.20
N GLN A 61 -11.45 6.43 1.30
CA GLN A 61 -10.28 6.10 0.49
C GLN A 61 -9.05 5.86 1.38
N ASP A 62 -8.15 5.00 0.90
CA ASP A 62 -6.88 4.78 1.56
C ASP A 62 -6.10 6.11 1.69
N PRO A 63 -5.66 6.51 2.89
CA PRO A 63 -4.87 7.73 3.07
C PRO A 63 -3.57 7.75 2.26
N ILE A 64 -3.08 6.57 1.85
CA ILE A 64 -1.94 6.44 0.94
C ILE A 64 -2.36 6.34 -0.53
N GLY A 65 -3.64 6.46 -0.81
CA GLY A 65 -4.22 6.46 -2.15
C GLY A 65 -3.92 5.18 -2.93
N LEU A 66 -3.73 5.31 -4.23
CA LEU A 66 -3.39 4.19 -5.12
C LEU A 66 -2.05 3.49 -4.78
N ALA A 67 -1.24 4.05 -3.88
CA ALA A 67 -0.11 3.34 -3.30
C ALA A 67 -0.55 2.17 -2.39
N GLY A 68 -1.83 2.15 -1.99
CA GLY A 68 -2.50 1.08 -1.27
C GLY A 68 -3.06 -0.05 -2.16
N GLY A 69 -3.21 0.16 -3.44
CA GLY A 69 -3.83 -0.78 -4.39
C GLY A 69 -4.82 -0.07 -5.31
N LEU A 70 -5.31 -0.77 -6.34
CA LEU A 70 -6.31 -0.23 -7.28
C LEU A 70 -7.63 0.09 -6.58
N ASN A 71 -8.07 -0.81 -5.71
CA ASN A 71 -9.25 -0.60 -4.90
C ASN A 71 -8.86 0.09 -3.59
N VAL A 72 -8.95 1.42 -3.59
CA VAL A 72 -8.63 2.26 -2.41
C VAL A 72 -9.55 2.05 -1.22
N TYR A 73 -10.63 1.28 -1.37
CA TYR A 73 -11.59 0.91 -0.33
C TYR A 73 -11.39 -0.52 0.18
N GLN A 74 -10.49 -1.30 -0.41
CA GLN A 74 -10.28 -2.70 -0.06
C GLN A 74 -9.64 -2.85 1.32
N TYR A 75 -10.17 -3.80 2.13
CA TYR A 75 -9.55 -4.20 3.39
C TYR A 75 -8.36 -5.14 3.17
N ALA A 76 -8.59 -6.25 2.50
CA ALA A 76 -7.58 -7.26 2.19
C ALA A 76 -7.98 -8.07 0.96
N PRO A 77 -7.04 -8.71 0.24
CA PRO A 77 -7.37 -9.60 -0.87
C PRO A 77 -8.15 -10.85 -0.45
N ASN A 78 -7.91 -11.32 0.77
CA ASN A 78 -8.60 -12.45 1.38
C ASN A 78 -8.55 -12.31 2.92
N PRO A 79 -9.67 -12.06 3.60
CA PRO A 79 -9.69 -11.80 5.04
C PRO A 79 -9.44 -13.04 5.91
N LEU A 80 -9.47 -14.24 5.34
CA LEU A 80 -9.16 -15.48 6.06
C LEU A 80 -7.67 -15.68 6.29
N GLY A 81 -6.81 -15.09 5.44
CA GLY A 81 -5.36 -15.23 5.51
C GLY A 81 -4.60 -13.90 5.60
N TRP A 82 -5.31 -12.79 5.49
CA TRP A 82 -4.72 -11.46 5.46
C TRP A 82 -5.40 -10.54 6.45
N VAL A 83 -4.62 -9.68 7.09
CA VAL A 83 -5.11 -8.66 8.02
C VAL A 83 -4.53 -7.30 7.68
N ASP A 84 -5.33 -6.25 7.84
CA ASP A 84 -4.88 -4.86 7.73
C ASP A 84 -5.05 -4.12 9.06
N PRO A 85 -4.15 -4.33 10.05
CA PRO A 85 -4.30 -3.79 11.40
C PRO A 85 -4.21 -2.26 11.47
N TRP A 86 -3.79 -1.62 10.38
CA TRP A 86 -3.56 -0.18 10.31
C TRP A 86 -4.61 0.55 9.46
N GLY A 87 -5.48 -0.18 8.76
CA GLY A 87 -6.31 0.38 7.72
C GLY A 87 -5.48 0.92 6.53
N LEU A 88 -4.36 0.28 6.21
CA LEU A 88 -3.42 0.62 5.14
C LEU A 88 -2.99 -0.67 4.44
N THR A 89 -2.65 -0.60 3.16
CA THR A 89 -2.26 -1.80 2.40
C THR A 89 -1.11 -2.59 3.03
N SER A 90 -1.22 -3.91 2.99
CA SER A 90 -0.16 -4.82 3.45
C SER A 90 1.12 -4.66 2.64
N VAL A 91 2.28 -4.74 3.32
CA VAL A 91 3.60 -4.78 2.66
C VAL A 91 3.78 -6.01 1.79
N ASP A 92 2.98 -7.05 2.00
CA ASP A 92 3.01 -8.33 1.27
C ASP A 92 2.03 -8.37 0.09
N ALA A 93 1.25 -7.30 -0.17
CA ALA A 93 0.40 -7.21 -1.34
C ALA A 93 1.23 -7.38 -2.62
N THR A 94 0.87 -8.36 -3.45
CA THR A 94 1.60 -8.76 -4.67
C THR A 94 1.12 -8.01 -5.92
N GLY A 95 1.77 -8.26 -7.07
CA GLY A 95 1.37 -7.71 -8.37
C GLY A 95 1.94 -6.33 -8.67
N TYR A 96 2.85 -5.82 -7.85
CA TYR A 96 3.51 -4.55 -8.10
C TYR A 96 4.65 -4.67 -9.11
N SER A 97 4.86 -3.59 -9.85
CA SER A 97 6.04 -3.37 -10.70
C SER A 97 6.77 -2.12 -10.25
N VAL A 98 8.09 -2.16 -10.29
CA VAL A 98 8.93 -0.97 -10.26
C VAL A 98 9.27 -0.61 -11.69
N TYR A 99 9.10 0.64 -12.08
CA TYR A 99 9.32 1.08 -13.44
C TYR A 99 10.19 2.34 -13.51
N GLY A 100 10.82 2.53 -14.65
CA GLY A 100 11.52 3.75 -15.01
C GLY A 100 10.85 4.47 -16.18
N LEU A 101 10.94 5.82 -16.18
CA LEU A 101 10.63 6.65 -17.34
C LEU A 101 11.95 7.08 -18.00
N PHE A 102 12.06 6.84 -19.29
CA PHE A 102 13.29 7.06 -20.05
C PHE A 102 13.04 8.01 -21.20
N GLU A 103 13.99 8.89 -21.48
CA GLU A 103 14.03 9.62 -22.74
C GLU A 103 14.22 8.68 -23.92
N SER A 104 13.85 9.15 -25.10
CA SER A 104 14.17 8.44 -26.34
C SER A 104 15.68 8.19 -26.44
N GLY A 105 16.07 6.92 -26.62
CA GLY A 105 17.48 6.51 -26.70
C GLY A 105 18.27 6.51 -25.38
N ALA A 106 17.74 7.01 -24.27
CA ALA A 106 18.46 7.02 -22.99
C ALA A 106 18.56 5.60 -22.39
N LYS A 107 19.69 5.31 -21.75
CA LYS A 107 19.94 4.04 -21.05
C LYS A 107 19.50 4.08 -19.57
N GLU A 108 19.38 5.25 -18.99
CA GLU A 108 19.03 5.46 -17.60
C GLU A 108 17.71 6.23 -17.49
N PRO A 109 16.86 5.91 -16.51
CA PRO A 109 15.60 6.60 -16.30
C PRO A 109 15.82 7.97 -15.65
N TYR A 110 14.96 8.95 -15.99
CA TYR A 110 14.87 10.22 -15.29
C TYR A 110 13.89 10.22 -14.12
N TYR A 111 13.05 9.18 -14.04
CA TYR A 111 12.07 8.98 -12.98
C TYR A 111 11.92 7.49 -12.70
N VAL A 112 11.71 7.15 -11.44
CA VAL A 112 11.37 5.78 -11.00
C VAL A 112 10.08 5.83 -10.20
N GLY A 113 9.21 4.84 -10.37
CA GLY A 113 7.95 4.73 -9.65
C GLY A 113 7.54 3.29 -9.45
N ILE A 114 6.46 3.11 -8.69
CA ILE A 114 5.81 1.82 -8.51
C ILE A 114 4.36 1.86 -8.98
N THR A 115 3.86 0.75 -9.46
CA THR A 115 2.45 0.59 -9.83
C THR A 115 2.06 -0.89 -9.81
N ASN A 116 0.79 -1.17 -9.65
CA ASN A 116 0.18 -2.48 -9.90
C ASN A 116 -0.55 -2.53 -11.26
N ASP A 117 -0.57 -1.40 -12.00
CA ASP A 117 -1.15 -1.29 -13.33
C ASP A 117 -0.29 -0.35 -14.20
N MET A 118 0.49 -0.94 -15.10
CA MET A 118 1.43 -0.22 -15.96
C MET A 118 0.73 0.66 -16.99
N ASP A 119 -0.39 0.20 -17.57
CA ASP A 119 -1.07 0.92 -18.66
C ASP A 119 -1.79 2.15 -18.12
N ARG A 120 -2.54 2.00 -17.03
CA ARG A 120 -3.17 3.12 -16.34
C ARG A 120 -2.12 4.15 -15.92
N ARG A 121 -1.02 3.70 -15.31
CA ARG A 121 0.02 4.60 -14.81
C ARG A 121 0.75 5.33 -15.94
N ARG A 122 0.90 4.68 -17.08
CA ARG A 122 1.45 5.31 -18.29
C ARG A 122 0.54 6.46 -18.77
N GLY A 123 -0.77 6.25 -18.80
CA GLY A 123 -1.75 7.30 -19.11
C GLY A 123 -1.63 8.51 -18.20
N GLU A 124 -1.60 8.29 -16.88
CA GLU A 124 -1.43 9.36 -15.88
C GLU A 124 -0.15 10.19 -16.08
N HIS A 125 0.94 9.53 -16.52
CA HIS A 125 2.18 10.23 -16.81
C HIS A 125 2.16 11.04 -18.10
N LEU A 126 1.42 10.58 -19.11
CA LEU A 126 1.17 11.36 -20.35
C LEU A 126 0.30 12.58 -20.04
N ASP A 127 -0.78 12.40 -19.30
CA ASP A 127 -1.71 13.48 -18.93
C ASP A 127 -1.04 14.58 -18.10
N THR A 128 -0.05 14.22 -17.28
CA THR A 128 0.71 15.18 -16.46
C THR A 128 1.98 15.70 -17.13
N GLU A 129 2.21 15.36 -18.40
CA GLU A 129 3.43 15.70 -19.16
C GLU A 129 4.75 15.22 -18.50
N ARG A 130 4.67 14.30 -17.53
CA ARG A 130 5.86 13.65 -16.98
C ARG A 130 6.49 12.71 -17.99
N LEU A 131 5.66 12.05 -18.80
CA LEU A 131 6.09 11.20 -19.90
C LEU A 131 5.72 11.90 -21.22
N SER A 132 6.69 12.15 -22.09
CA SER A 132 6.44 12.64 -23.43
C SER A 132 6.09 11.47 -24.38
N PRO A 133 5.39 11.72 -25.51
CA PRO A 133 5.04 10.67 -26.47
C PRO A 133 6.22 9.85 -26.97
N ASP A 134 7.37 10.49 -27.14
CA ASP A 134 8.61 9.84 -27.63
C ASP A 134 9.41 9.14 -26.54
N SER A 135 9.01 9.30 -25.29
CA SER A 135 9.63 8.67 -24.12
C SER A 135 9.00 7.31 -23.84
N ARG A 136 9.73 6.45 -23.13
CA ARG A 136 9.24 5.12 -22.81
C ARG A 136 9.13 4.89 -21.31
N MET A 137 8.15 4.08 -20.93
CA MET A 137 7.97 3.58 -19.57
C MET A 137 8.27 2.08 -19.59
N GLU A 138 9.29 1.67 -18.86
CA GLU A 138 9.74 0.27 -18.83
C GLU A 138 9.79 -0.27 -17.41
N PRO A 139 9.42 -1.54 -17.20
CA PRO A 139 9.55 -2.16 -15.89
C PRO A 139 11.02 -2.47 -15.59
N LEU A 140 11.46 -2.11 -14.40
CA LEU A 140 12.75 -2.47 -13.81
C LEU A 140 12.65 -3.78 -13.00
N ASP A 141 11.51 -3.99 -12.33
CA ASP A 141 11.11 -5.24 -11.69
C ASP A 141 9.62 -5.46 -11.87
N ARG A 142 9.19 -6.71 -11.96
CA ARG A 142 7.78 -7.11 -12.10
C ARG A 142 7.38 -8.11 -11.03
N ASN A 143 6.09 -8.14 -10.72
CA ASN A 143 5.46 -9.11 -9.85
C ASN A 143 6.14 -9.21 -8.47
N VAL A 144 6.46 -8.07 -7.90
CA VAL A 144 7.00 -7.94 -6.55
C VAL A 144 5.92 -7.59 -5.55
N THR A 145 6.20 -7.77 -4.24
CA THR A 145 5.30 -7.28 -3.20
C THR A 145 5.39 -5.75 -3.08
N TYR A 146 4.38 -5.12 -2.47
CA TYR A 146 4.42 -3.69 -2.19
C TYR A 146 5.66 -3.28 -1.39
N GLY A 147 6.00 -4.07 -0.35
CA GLY A 147 7.20 -3.83 0.46
C GLY A 147 8.49 -3.91 -0.36
N GLN A 148 8.59 -4.90 -1.26
CA GLN A 148 9.71 -5.03 -2.19
C GLN A 148 9.73 -3.84 -3.18
N ALA A 149 8.58 -3.49 -3.76
CA ALA A 149 8.49 -2.38 -4.70
C ALA A 149 8.98 -1.07 -4.08
N ARG A 150 8.58 -0.75 -2.83
CA ARG A 150 9.03 0.44 -2.09
C ARG A 150 10.54 0.45 -1.85
N GLY A 151 11.10 -0.70 -1.44
CA GLY A 151 12.55 -0.84 -1.24
C GLY A 151 13.33 -0.74 -2.54
N TYR A 152 12.87 -1.38 -3.60
CA TYR A 152 13.51 -1.37 -4.92
C TYR A 152 13.39 0.00 -5.60
N GLU A 153 12.25 0.68 -5.48
CA GLU A 153 12.08 2.06 -5.95
C GLU A 153 13.13 2.97 -5.33
N GLN A 154 13.32 2.91 -4.00
CA GLN A 154 14.35 3.70 -3.31
C GLN A 154 15.75 3.39 -3.83
N TYR A 155 16.06 2.10 -4.00
CA TYR A 155 17.35 1.69 -4.57
C TYR A 155 17.59 2.29 -5.96
N TYR A 156 16.61 2.26 -6.83
CA TYR A 156 16.74 2.79 -8.19
C TYR A 156 16.75 4.32 -8.22
N ILE A 157 16.00 5.00 -7.35
CA ILE A 157 16.07 6.46 -7.19
C ILE A 157 17.49 6.89 -6.85
N GLU A 158 18.16 6.19 -5.92
CA GLU A 158 19.54 6.48 -5.54
C GLU A 158 20.54 6.08 -6.62
N LYS A 159 20.39 4.89 -7.20
CA LYS A 159 21.27 4.37 -8.25
C LYS A 159 21.33 5.28 -9.46
N TYR A 160 20.18 5.73 -9.95
CA TYR A 160 20.06 6.55 -11.15
C TYR A 160 19.98 8.05 -10.83
N LYS A 161 20.04 8.44 -9.55
CA LYS A 161 19.98 9.84 -9.09
C LYS A 161 18.77 10.60 -9.61
N THR A 162 17.62 9.93 -9.71
CA THR A 162 16.39 10.47 -10.31
C THR A 162 15.67 11.50 -9.43
N ARG A 163 16.15 11.76 -8.19
CA ARG A 163 15.59 12.78 -7.29
C ARG A 163 15.97 14.20 -7.70
N THR A 164 15.51 14.62 -8.86
CA THR A 164 15.77 15.94 -9.45
C THR A 164 14.54 16.85 -9.45
N GLY A 165 13.36 16.31 -9.10
CA GLY A 165 12.12 17.08 -9.09
C GLY A 165 12.07 18.09 -7.95
N LYS A 166 11.61 19.30 -8.25
CA LYS A 166 11.48 20.40 -7.29
C LYS A 166 10.17 20.29 -6.52
N ILE A 167 10.27 20.34 -5.20
CA ILE A 167 9.11 20.30 -4.28
C ILE A 167 8.37 21.64 -4.37
N GLY A 168 7.03 21.59 -4.36
CA GLY A 168 6.19 22.80 -4.45
C GLY A 168 5.89 23.27 -5.88
N GLU A 169 6.65 22.85 -6.88
CA GLU A 169 6.37 23.14 -8.29
C GLU A 169 5.50 22.05 -8.93
N ALA A 170 4.68 22.39 -9.91
CA ALA A 170 3.90 21.41 -10.68
C ALA A 170 4.83 20.43 -11.44
N ILE A 171 4.30 19.28 -11.82
CA ILE A 171 4.97 18.37 -12.74
C ILE A 171 4.89 19.01 -14.13
N SER A 172 5.99 18.96 -14.88
CA SER A 172 6.10 19.47 -16.23
C SER A 172 7.25 18.80 -16.97
N SER A 173 7.45 19.08 -18.23
CA SER A 173 8.59 18.58 -19.01
C SER A 173 9.97 18.91 -18.39
N THR A 174 10.08 19.97 -17.60
CA THR A 174 11.31 20.41 -16.94
C THR A 174 11.37 20.02 -15.45
N ASN A 175 10.25 19.61 -14.84
CA ASN A 175 10.16 19.20 -13.43
C ASN A 175 9.53 17.81 -13.29
N ARG A 176 10.13 16.79 -13.90
CA ARG A 176 9.56 15.44 -14.06
C ARG A 176 10.27 14.33 -13.29
N GLY A 177 11.40 14.60 -12.66
CA GLY A 177 12.11 13.65 -11.80
C GLY A 177 11.37 13.34 -10.50
N ASN A 178 11.90 12.43 -9.71
CA ASN A 178 11.39 12.15 -8.38
C ASN A 178 11.54 13.36 -7.47
N LYS A 179 10.47 13.74 -6.77
CA LYS A 179 10.47 14.83 -5.78
C LYS A 179 10.87 14.35 -4.39
N TYR A 180 10.52 13.09 -4.09
CA TYR A 180 10.67 12.49 -2.76
C TYR A 180 11.38 11.15 -2.86
N ASN A 181 11.97 10.73 -1.74
CA ASN A 181 12.38 9.36 -1.53
C ASN A 181 11.15 8.44 -1.45
N SER A 182 11.29 7.17 -1.81
CA SER A 182 10.23 6.18 -1.68
C SER A 182 9.83 5.98 -0.21
N PHE A 183 10.80 5.99 0.70
CA PHE A 183 10.55 5.95 2.14
C PHE A 183 11.65 6.67 2.92
N ASP A 184 11.37 6.97 4.19
CA ASP A 184 12.34 7.58 5.10
C ASP A 184 13.18 6.48 5.80
N HIS A 185 14.50 6.52 5.56
CA HIS A 185 15.47 5.63 6.20
C HIS A 185 15.55 5.80 7.74
N GLY A 186 15.11 6.94 8.29
CA GLY A 186 15.08 7.20 9.74
C GLY A 186 13.97 6.44 10.47
N ARG A 187 12.90 6.07 9.79
CA ARG A 187 11.75 5.38 10.40
C ARG A 187 12.12 3.98 10.92
N LYS A 188 11.51 3.61 12.07
CA LYS A 188 11.80 2.35 12.78
C LYS A 188 10.61 1.40 12.87
N ASP A 189 9.45 1.77 12.33
CA ASP A 189 8.25 0.93 12.33
C ASP A 189 8.40 -0.33 11.47
N ALA A 190 7.49 -1.28 11.63
CA ALA A 190 7.54 -2.58 10.94
C ALA A 190 7.55 -2.44 9.40
N ARG A 191 6.76 -1.50 8.84
CA ARG A 191 6.75 -1.26 7.38
C ARG A 191 8.09 -0.73 6.88
N ALA A 192 8.67 0.24 7.58
CA ALA A 192 9.98 0.78 7.25
C ALA A 192 11.08 -0.28 7.32
N LYS A 193 11.00 -1.22 8.27
CA LYS A 193 11.92 -2.38 8.35
C LYS A 193 11.80 -3.28 7.12
N SER A 194 10.58 -3.57 6.65
CA SER A 194 10.34 -4.34 5.43
C SER A 194 10.93 -3.63 4.19
N PHE A 195 10.69 -2.33 4.04
CA PHE A 195 11.23 -1.55 2.92
C PHE A 195 12.76 -1.50 2.93
N LYS A 196 13.38 -1.31 4.10
CA LYS A 196 14.85 -1.35 4.27
C LYS A 196 15.42 -2.72 3.96
N HIS A 197 14.74 -3.79 4.37
CA HIS A 197 15.16 -5.15 4.05
C HIS A 197 15.20 -5.35 2.53
N ALA A 198 14.12 -5.01 1.83
CA ALA A 198 14.03 -5.09 0.38
C ALA A 198 15.09 -4.22 -0.33
N TYR A 199 15.27 -2.96 0.13
CA TYR A 199 16.31 -2.07 -0.38
C TYR A 199 17.71 -2.69 -0.26
N ASN A 200 18.08 -3.19 0.92
CA ASN A 200 19.38 -3.79 1.18
C ASN A 200 19.58 -5.07 0.36
N SER A 201 18.55 -5.89 0.23
CA SER A 201 18.59 -7.10 -0.58
C SER A 201 18.86 -6.77 -2.05
N LYS A 202 18.17 -5.78 -2.61
CA LYS A 202 18.38 -5.32 -3.99
C LYS A 202 19.77 -4.73 -4.20
N LYS A 203 20.24 -3.91 -3.25
CA LYS A 203 21.56 -3.29 -3.28
C LYS A 203 22.70 -4.32 -3.27
N ASN A 204 22.52 -5.40 -2.51
CA ASN A 204 23.52 -6.47 -2.38
C ASN A 204 23.41 -7.58 -3.45
N GLY A 205 22.56 -7.42 -4.45
CA GLY A 205 22.33 -8.38 -5.51
C GLY A 205 21.64 -9.68 -5.07
N ARG A 206 21.03 -9.71 -3.87
CA ARG A 206 20.28 -10.85 -3.35
C ARG A 206 18.81 -10.74 -3.80
N LYS A 207 18.24 -11.83 -4.33
CA LYS A 207 16.78 -11.93 -4.50
C LYS A 207 16.15 -12.12 -3.11
N CYS A 208 15.14 -11.32 -2.79
CA CYS A 208 14.31 -11.53 -1.59
C CYS A 208 13.38 -12.72 -1.78
#